data_a9941f977967d0bb2e2d4bc07b8b380a
#
_entry.id   a9941f977967d0bb2e2d4bc07b8b380a
#
_cell.length_a   1.000
_cell.length_b   1.000
_cell.length_c   1.000
_cell.angle_alpha   90.00
_cell.angle_beta   90.00
_cell.angle_gamma   90.00
#
_symmetry.space_group_name_H-M   'P 1'
#
loop_
_entity.id
_entity.type
_entity.pdbx_description
1 polymer ?
#
loop_
_entity_poly.entity_id
_entity_poly.type
_entity_poly.pdbx_seq_one_letter_code
_entity_poly.pdbx_strand_id
1 'polypeptide(L)'
;MLKSQKHAWTLLGVIGGIWTVMVALVVWAQHTTTGAAAQAAGGNLEGIEQRLGIDASALFAVSTTGTSTGAVDSMHDSYSPLGGGLLILNMLLGEIAPGGVGTGLYGLLMVAILAVFIGGLLVGRTPEFMGNKVGRKEISAVSLYILTMPVLVLVGVGASVAQRKLVELSATNYGAPGTPDNAHGLSEVLYAFTSASNNNGSAFAGLTVTEPWWQVTLGIAMLLGRFLPIVFTLYLAGSLAGQRRQATTAGSLPTSGVTFALLTIGVIVLVAALTFFPVLTLGPISEALS
;
A
#
# COMPACT_ATOMS: atom_id res chain seq x y z
N MET A 1 -19.69 5.49 16.07
CA MET A 1 -19.07 4.19 16.25
C MET A 1 -18.03 4.18 17.37
N LEU A 2 -17.05 5.02 17.37
CA LEU A 2 -16.07 5.10 18.45
C LEU A 2 -16.60 6.06 19.53
N LYS A 3 -17.09 5.52 20.64
CA LYS A 3 -17.51 6.34 21.81
C LYS A 3 -16.32 6.97 22.56
N SER A 4 -15.08 6.59 22.20
CA SER A 4 -13.84 7.08 22.82
C SER A 4 -13.10 8.02 21.88
N GLN A 5 -13.09 9.30 22.18
CA GLN A 5 -12.31 10.30 21.44
C GLN A 5 -10.80 9.99 21.45
N LYS A 6 -10.27 9.48 22.57
CA LYS A 6 -8.86 9.11 22.68
C LYS A 6 -8.44 8.07 21.63
N HIS A 7 -9.29 7.06 21.42
CA HIS A 7 -9.05 6.03 20.42
C HIS A 7 -9.11 6.60 18.99
N ALA A 8 -10.09 7.47 18.71
CA ALA A 8 -10.20 8.13 17.41
C ALA A 8 -8.97 8.99 17.08
N TRP A 9 -8.49 9.80 18.03
CA TRP A 9 -7.28 10.60 17.86
C TRP A 9 -6.02 9.74 17.69
N THR A 10 -5.95 8.59 18.38
CA THR A 10 -4.83 7.64 18.19
C THR A 10 -4.79 7.12 16.76
N LEU A 11 -5.92 6.67 16.21
CA LEU A 11 -5.98 6.18 14.84
C LEU A 11 -5.72 7.28 13.81
N LEU A 12 -6.24 8.49 14.04
CA LEU A 12 -5.95 9.65 13.19
C LEU A 12 -4.45 10.00 13.22
N GLY A 13 -3.81 9.88 14.37
CA GLY A 13 -2.36 10.05 14.50
C GLY A 13 -1.56 9.02 13.74
N VAL A 14 -2.01 7.75 13.68
CA VAL A 14 -1.41 6.70 12.85
C VAL A 14 -1.49 7.07 11.37
N ILE A 15 -2.69 7.41 10.90
CA ILE A 15 -2.92 7.80 9.49
C ILE A 15 -2.06 9.02 9.11
N GLY A 16 -2.17 10.10 9.89
CA GLY A 16 -1.45 11.33 9.63
C GLY A 16 0.07 11.16 9.69
N GLY A 17 0.55 10.34 10.63
CA GLY A 17 1.97 10.03 10.76
C GLY A 17 2.52 9.30 9.53
N ILE A 18 1.87 8.24 9.09
CA ILE A 18 2.28 7.49 7.88
C ILE A 18 2.24 8.41 6.66
N TRP A 19 1.13 9.12 6.45
CA TRP A 19 1.00 10.03 5.30
C TRP A 19 2.10 11.10 5.28
N THR A 20 2.36 11.76 6.40
CA THR A 20 3.40 12.79 6.49
C THR A 20 4.79 12.24 6.20
N VAL A 21 5.11 11.06 6.73
CA VAL A 21 6.40 10.41 6.46
C VAL A 21 6.52 10.03 4.99
N MET A 22 5.47 9.47 4.37
CA MET A 22 5.49 9.12 2.95
C MET A 22 5.66 10.36 2.07
N VAL A 23 4.95 11.47 2.35
CA VAL A 23 5.15 12.73 1.63
C VAL A 23 6.59 13.21 1.73
N ALA A 24 7.14 13.24 2.95
CA ALA A 24 8.53 13.68 3.16
C ALA A 24 9.54 12.80 2.40
N LEU A 25 9.34 11.48 2.39
CA LEU A 25 10.21 10.54 1.68
C LEU A 25 10.13 10.71 0.16
N VAL A 26 8.92 10.87 -0.42
CA VAL A 26 8.78 11.05 -1.87
C VAL A 26 9.34 12.41 -2.30
N VAL A 27 9.05 13.49 -1.57
CA VAL A 27 9.67 14.81 -1.83
C VAL A 27 11.19 14.70 -1.78
N TRP A 28 11.73 14.10 -0.73
CA TRP A 28 13.17 13.88 -0.60
C TRP A 28 13.74 13.07 -1.78
N ALA A 29 13.10 11.98 -2.18
CA ALA A 29 13.55 11.15 -3.29
C ALA A 29 13.57 11.91 -4.62
N GLN A 30 12.58 12.76 -4.86
CA GLN A 30 12.50 13.56 -6.08
C GLN A 30 13.56 14.68 -6.13
N HIS A 31 13.96 15.24 -4.99
CA HIS A 31 15.00 16.27 -4.93
C HIS A 31 16.43 15.72 -4.90
N THR A 32 16.63 14.48 -4.46
CA THR A 32 17.98 13.89 -4.35
C THR A 32 18.42 13.14 -5.61
N THR A 33 17.51 12.80 -6.51
CA THR A 33 17.85 12.10 -7.74
C THR A 33 18.35 13.08 -8.78
N THR A 34 19.62 12.98 -9.12
CA THR A 34 20.34 13.87 -10.04
C THR A 34 20.84 13.09 -11.26
N GLY A 35 19.91 12.70 -12.15
CA GLY A 35 20.31 12.24 -13.48
C GLY A 35 20.78 13.40 -14.38
N ALA A 36 21.54 13.11 -15.44
CA ALA A 36 22.02 14.14 -16.37
C ALA A 36 20.85 14.93 -17.00
N ALA A 37 19.73 14.26 -17.31
CA ALA A 37 18.53 14.90 -17.83
C ALA A 37 17.87 15.82 -16.79
N ALA A 38 17.81 15.41 -15.53
CA ALA A 38 17.28 16.22 -14.44
C ALA A 38 18.16 17.45 -14.18
N GLN A 39 19.48 17.30 -14.24
CA GLN A 39 20.42 18.44 -14.12
C GLN A 39 20.25 19.45 -15.27
N ALA A 40 20.11 18.98 -16.50
CA ALA A 40 19.88 19.84 -17.67
C ALA A 40 18.55 20.59 -17.62
N ALA A 41 17.51 19.98 -17.02
CA ALA A 41 16.20 20.59 -16.84
C ALA A 41 16.07 21.48 -15.60
N GLY A 42 17.10 21.51 -14.75
CA GLY A 42 17.05 22.26 -13.48
C GLY A 42 16.29 21.56 -12.35
N GLY A 43 16.06 20.27 -12.48
CA GLY A 43 15.36 19.42 -11.52
C GLY A 43 14.67 18.24 -12.20
N ASN A 44 14.09 17.34 -11.41
CA ASN A 44 13.33 16.19 -11.91
C ASN A 44 11.91 16.62 -12.33
N LEU A 45 11.81 17.30 -13.47
CA LEU A 45 10.58 17.94 -13.96
C LEU A 45 9.86 17.17 -15.08
N GLU A 46 10.46 16.10 -15.61
CA GLU A 46 9.82 15.29 -16.62
C GLU A 46 8.52 14.66 -16.08
N GLY A 47 7.44 14.77 -16.87
CA GLY A 47 6.13 14.26 -16.48
C GLY A 47 5.50 14.93 -15.25
N ILE A 48 6.11 15.96 -14.70
CA ILE A 48 5.64 16.74 -13.55
C ILE A 48 4.83 17.95 -14.04
N GLU A 49 3.74 18.29 -13.35
CA GLU A 49 3.02 19.55 -13.61
C GLU A 49 3.87 20.75 -13.15
N GLN A 50 4.50 21.42 -14.11
CA GLN A 50 5.47 22.48 -13.83
C GLN A 50 4.87 23.69 -13.09
N ARG A 51 3.57 23.95 -13.27
CA ARG A 51 2.88 25.05 -12.54
C ARG A 51 2.81 24.79 -11.04
N LEU A 52 2.74 23.52 -10.63
CA LEU A 52 2.66 23.12 -9.23
C LEU A 52 4.02 22.77 -8.65
N GLY A 53 4.94 22.32 -9.48
CA GLY A 53 6.28 21.91 -9.09
C GLY A 53 6.34 20.53 -8.45
N ILE A 54 7.55 20.11 -8.11
CA ILE A 54 7.86 18.78 -7.59
C ILE A 54 7.12 18.48 -6.27
N ASP A 55 7.13 19.44 -5.34
CA ASP A 55 6.61 19.22 -3.98
C ASP A 55 5.09 19.01 -3.98
N ALA A 56 4.35 19.83 -4.73
CA ALA A 56 2.91 19.69 -4.82
C ALA A 56 2.51 18.42 -5.57
N SER A 57 3.22 18.05 -6.63
CA SER A 57 3.00 16.82 -7.37
C SER A 57 3.32 15.59 -6.49
N ALA A 58 4.40 15.60 -5.72
CA ALA A 58 4.72 14.54 -4.77
C ALA A 58 3.66 14.40 -3.67
N LEU A 59 3.18 15.52 -3.13
CA LEU A 59 2.07 15.53 -2.17
C LEU A 59 0.80 14.91 -2.75
N PHE A 60 0.47 15.26 -4.01
CA PHE A 60 -0.69 14.73 -4.69
C PHE A 60 -0.52 13.22 -4.97
N ALA A 61 0.65 12.80 -5.48
CA ALA A 61 0.96 11.42 -5.78
C ALA A 61 0.87 10.52 -4.54
N VAL A 62 1.41 10.93 -3.40
CA VAL A 62 1.27 10.21 -2.12
C VAL A 62 -0.18 10.17 -1.67
N SER A 63 -0.92 11.27 -1.80
CA SER A 63 -2.31 11.32 -1.38
C SER A 63 -3.17 10.40 -2.26
N THR A 64 -3.03 10.43 -3.57
CA THR A 64 -3.81 9.60 -4.50
C THR A 64 -3.50 8.11 -4.35
N THR A 65 -2.23 7.74 -4.17
CA THR A 65 -1.82 6.35 -3.94
C THR A 65 -2.18 5.84 -2.54
N GLY A 66 -2.46 6.72 -1.59
CA GLY A 66 -2.90 6.36 -0.24
C GLY A 66 -4.42 6.37 -0.03
N THR A 67 -5.22 6.79 -1.04
CA THR A 67 -6.69 6.97 -0.89
C THR A 67 -7.54 6.18 -1.88
N SER A 68 -6.99 5.25 -2.64
CA SER A 68 -7.70 4.53 -3.72
C SER A 68 -8.40 5.48 -4.69
N THR A 69 -7.76 6.60 -5.05
CA THR A 69 -8.39 7.66 -5.86
C THR A 69 -8.10 7.49 -7.35
N GLY A 70 -6.85 7.18 -7.71
CA GLY A 70 -6.42 6.95 -9.09
C GLY A 70 -6.22 8.20 -9.93
N ALA A 71 -6.60 9.38 -9.46
CA ALA A 71 -6.29 10.63 -10.14
C ALA A 71 -4.78 10.92 -10.06
N VAL A 72 -4.22 11.49 -11.12
CA VAL A 72 -2.81 11.89 -11.18
C VAL A 72 -2.70 13.30 -11.77
N ASP A 73 -1.79 14.10 -11.23
CA ASP A 73 -1.38 15.40 -11.76
C ASP A 73 0.03 15.35 -12.35
N SER A 74 0.68 14.21 -12.22
CA SER A 74 2.03 13.94 -12.71
C SER A 74 2.14 12.50 -13.15
N MET A 75 3.03 12.21 -14.09
CA MET A 75 3.27 10.85 -14.58
C MET A 75 4.12 10.09 -13.56
N HIS A 76 3.55 9.12 -12.87
CA HIS A 76 4.26 8.39 -11.81
C HIS A 76 5.46 7.58 -12.33
N ASP A 77 5.43 7.17 -13.59
CA ASP A 77 6.57 6.50 -14.27
C ASP A 77 7.78 7.44 -14.47
N SER A 78 7.54 8.75 -14.52
CA SER A 78 8.60 9.76 -14.60
C SER A 78 9.22 10.14 -13.25
N TYR A 79 8.70 9.60 -12.16
CA TYR A 79 9.34 9.75 -10.85
C TYR A 79 10.68 9.01 -10.83
N SER A 80 11.60 9.47 -9.98
CA SER A 80 12.83 8.73 -9.75
C SER A 80 12.53 7.28 -9.35
N PRO A 81 13.42 6.30 -9.62
CA PRO A 81 13.17 4.91 -9.25
C PRO A 81 12.78 4.74 -7.77
N LEU A 82 13.45 5.48 -6.88
CA LEU A 82 13.11 5.49 -5.46
C LEU A 82 11.75 6.15 -5.21
N GLY A 83 11.46 7.27 -5.86
CA GLY A 83 10.18 7.97 -5.74
C GLY A 83 9.01 7.11 -6.21
N GLY A 84 9.11 6.52 -7.41
CA GLY A 84 8.13 5.57 -7.94
C GLY A 84 7.96 4.34 -7.04
N GLY A 85 9.07 3.79 -6.52
CA GLY A 85 9.06 2.70 -5.56
C GLY A 85 8.35 3.03 -4.25
N LEU A 86 8.50 4.26 -3.76
CA LEU A 86 7.78 4.75 -2.58
C LEU A 86 6.27 4.89 -2.84
N LEU A 87 5.86 5.28 -4.04
CA LEU A 87 4.43 5.30 -4.41
C LEU A 87 3.84 3.87 -4.47
N ILE A 88 4.60 2.92 -5.01
CA ILE A 88 4.22 1.49 -4.97
C ILE A 88 4.10 1.03 -3.51
N LEU A 89 5.10 1.29 -2.68
CA LEU A 89 5.07 0.95 -1.25
C LEU A 89 3.87 1.58 -0.54
N ASN A 90 3.53 2.82 -0.86
CA ASN A 90 2.38 3.50 -0.26
C ASN A 90 1.06 2.75 -0.50
N MET A 91 0.82 2.27 -1.73
CA MET A 91 -0.32 1.39 -2.03
C MET A 91 -0.22 0.05 -1.30
N LEU A 92 0.99 -0.55 -1.23
CA LEU A 92 1.23 -1.84 -0.57
C LEU A 92 1.08 -1.79 0.96
N LEU A 93 1.11 -0.60 1.58
CA LEU A 93 0.71 -0.41 2.98
C LEU A 93 -0.80 -0.60 3.20
N GLY A 94 -1.56 -0.85 2.14
CA GLY A 94 -2.99 -1.16 2.18
C GLY A 94 -3.90 0.05 2.02
N GLU A 95 -3.38 1.16 1.50
CA GLU A 95 -4.13 2.41 1.24
C GLU A 95 -4.94 2.88 2.45
N ILE A 96 -4.31 2.82 3.62
CA ILE A 96 -4.91 3.21 4.90
C ILE A 96 -4.55 4.62 5.34
N ALA A 97 -3.60 5.27 4.67
CA ALA A 97 -3.08 6.59 5.02
C ALA A 97 -2.96 7.51 3.78
N PRO A 98 -3.86 8.46 3.57
CA PRO A 98 -4.99 8.89 4.40
C PRO A 98 -6.18 7.93 4.43
N GLY A 99 -6.27 6.99 3.50
CA GLY A 99 -7.28 5.95 3.43
C GLY A 99 -8.34 6.19 2.36
N GLY A 100 -8.64 5.14 1.60
CA GLY A 100 -9.70 5.16 0.60
C GLY A 100 -11.10 5.27 1.24
N VAL A 101 -12.07 5.73 0.45
CA VAL A 101 -13.46 5.88 0.90
C VAL A 101 -14.03 4.51 1.29
N GLY A 102 -14.28 4.32 2.59
CA GLY A 102 -14.69 3.04 3.17
C GLY A 102 -13.54 2.05 3.35
N THR A 103 -12.73 1.81 2.32
CA THR A 103 -11.62 0.85 2.33
C THR A 103 -10.56 1.18 3.39
N GLY A 104 -10.16 2.44 3.48
CA GLY A 104 -9.19 2.88 4.48
C GLY A 104 -9.63 2.63 5.91
N LEU A 105 -10.91 2.88 6.22
CA LEU A 105 -11.43 2.66 7.57
C LEU A 105 -11.44 1.18 7.95
N TYR A 106 -12.01 0.32 7.12
CA TYR A 106 -12.05 -1.09 7.49
C TYR A 106 -10.65 -1.75 7.40
N GLY A 107 -9.78 -1.32 6.48
CA GLY A 107 -8.39 -1.74 6.41
C GLY A 107 -7.62 -1.40 7.70
N LEU A 108 -7.73 -0.15 8.15
CA LEU A 108 -7.13 0.28 9.41
C LEU A 108 -7.66 -0.52 10.61
N LEU A 109 -8.97 -0.83 10.65
CA LEU A 109 -9.54 -1.65 11.72
C LEU A 109 -9.02 -3.09 11.69
N MET A 110 -8.86 -3.69 10.49
CA MET A 110 -8.26 -5.01 10.33
C MET A 110 -6.84 -5.06 10.88
N VAL A 111 -6.01 -4.08 10.53
CA VAL A 111 -4.63 -4.00 11.03
C VAL A 111 -4.59 -3.69 12.52
N ALA A 112 -5.48 -2.83 13.03
CA ALA A 112 -5.58 -2.55 14.47
C ALA A 112 -5.93 -3.83 15.27
N ILE A 113 -6.82 -4.67 14.75
CA ILE A 113 -7.16 -5.97 15.37
C ILE A 113 -5.94 -6.92 15.31
N LEU A 114 -5.23 -6.95 14.19
CA LEU A 114 -3.98 -7.72 14.09
C LEU A 114 -2.94 -7.24 15.09
N ALA A 115 -2.78 -5.92 15.23
CA ALA A 115 -1.84 -5.32 16.18
C ALA A 115 -2.17 -5.69 17.63
N VAL A 116 -3.47 -5.66 18.01
CA VAL A 116 -3.91 -6.12 19.33
C VAL A 116 -3.65 -7.61 19.52
N PHE A 117 -3.89 -8.42 18.49
CA PHE A 117 -3.64 -9.85 18.55
C PHE A 117 -2.16 -10.18 18.75
N ILE A 118 -1.28 -9.59 17.94
CA ILE A 118 0.17 -9.77 18.05
C ILE A 118 0.67 -9.25 19.40
N GLY A 119 0.29 -8.01 19.77
CA GLY A 119 0.68 -7.40 21.03
C GLY A 119 0.18 -8.18 22.24
N GLY A 120 -1.04 -8.72 22.19
CA GLY A 120 -1.60 -9.56 23.23
C GLY A 120 -0.79 -10.86 23.42
N LEU A 121 -0.45 -11.53 22.32
CA LEU A 121 0.36 -12.76 22.37
C LEU A 121 1.78 -12.50 22.91
N LEU A 122 2.41 -11.40 22.50
CA LEU A 122 3.76 -11.04 22.95
C LEU A 122 3.84 -10.80 24.47
N VAL A 123 2.79 -10.24 25.06
CA VAL A 123 2.74 -9.95 26.50
C VAL A 123 2.00 -11.03 27.31
N GLY A 124 1.58 -12.14 26.69
CA GLY A 124 0.84 -13.22 27.35
C GLY A 124 -0.55 -12.80 27.83
N ARG A 125 -1.20 -11.83 27.16
CA ARG A 125 -2.54 -11.34 27.48
C ARG A 125 -3.56 -11.83 26.45
N THR A 126 -4.82 -11.98 26.88
CA THR A 126 -5.90 -12.32 25.95
C THR A 126 -6.13 -11.14 24.98
N PRO A 127 -6.05 -11.35 23.65
CA PRO A 127 -6.32 -10.30 22.68
C PRO A 127 -7.78 -9.87 22.72
N GLU A 128 -8.03 -8.61 23.04
CA GLU A 128 -9.36 -8.00 23.09
C GLU A 128 -9.35 -6.65 22.36
N PHE A 129 -10.28 -6.47 21.44
CA PHE A 129 -10.45 -5.21 20.73
C PHE A 129 -11.80 -4.58 21.07
N MET A 130 -11.79 -3.42 21.74
CA MET A 130 -12.98 -2.67 22.12
C MET A 130 -14.03 -3.48 22.90
N GLY A 131 -13.58 -4.37 23.79
CA GLY A 131 -14.44 -5.22 24.62
C GLY A 131 -14.95 -6.49 23.91
N ASN A 132 -14.45 -6.79 22.72
CA ASN A 132 -14.70 -8.04 22.04
C ASN A 132 -13.42 -8.90 22.02
N LYS A 133 -13.57 -10.20 22.23
CA LYS A 133 -12.45 -11.14 22.20
C LYS A 133 -12.04 -11.40 20.74
N VAL A 134 -10.75 -11.30 20.46
CA VAL A 134 -10.19 -11.65 19.17
C VAL A 134 -9.73 -13.12 19.22
N GLY A 135 -10.60 -14.01 18.75
CA GLY A 135 -10.35 -15.45 18.72
C GLY A 135 -9.94 -15.93 17.32
N ARG A 136 -9.97 -17.27 17.17
CA ARG A 136 -9.57 -17.92 15.93
C ARG A 136 -10.37 -17.46 14.71
N LYS A 137 -11.69 -17.27 14.85
CA LYS A 137 -12.56 -16.87 13.74
C LYS A 137 -12.22 -15.45 13.26
N GLU A 138 -12.03 -14.53 14.20
CA GLU A 138 -11.74 -13.13 13.92
C GLU A 138 -10.37 -13.00 13.26
N ILE A 139 -9.35 -13.65 13.82
CA ILE A 139 -8.00 -13.57 13.25
C ILE A 139 -7.89 -14.29 11.89
N SER A 140 -8.67 -15.35 11.65
CA SER A 140 -8.71 -15.97 10.32
C SER A 140 -9.29 -15.02 9.28
N ALA A 141 -10.34 -14.25 9.61
CA ALA A 141 -10.89 -13.25 8.70
C ALA A 141 -9.88 -12.13 8.42
N VAL A 142 -9.19 -11.65 9.44
CA VAL A 142 -8.13 -10.64 9.32
C VAL A 142 -6.97 -11.15 8.46
N SER A 143 -6.54 -12.39 8.68
CA SER A 143 -5.46 -12.99 7.89
C SER A 143 -5.83 -13.14 6.42
N LEU A 144 -7.02 -13.60 6.10
CA LEU A 144 -7.51 -13.72 4.72
C LEU A 144 -7.66 -12.35 4.06
N TYR A 145 -8.12 -11.35 4.80
CA TYR A 145 -8.15 -9.96 4.34
C TYR A 145 -6.75 -9.49 3.92
N ILE A 146 -5.76 -9.64 4.82
CA ILE A 146 -4.39 -9.18 4.58
C ILE A 146 -3.73 -9.96 3.45
N LEU A 147 -3.97 -11.27 3.34
CA LEU A 147 -3.38 -12.11 2.29
C LEU A 147 -3.97 -11.87 0.90
N THR A 148 -5.14 -11.23 0.78
CA THR A 148 -5.76 -10.97 -0.51
C THR A 148 -4.84 -10.16 -1.43
N MET A 149 -4.29 -9.04 -0.95
CA MET A 149 -3.41 -8.19 -1.75
C MET A 149 -2.10 -8.88 -2.17
N PRO A 150 -1.34 -9.49 -1.27
CA PRO A 150 -0.13 -10.21 -1.63
C PRO A 150 -0.34 -11.27 -2.70
N VAL A 151 -1.40 -12.06 -2.57
CA VAL A 151 -1.69 -13.12 -3.54
C VAL A 151 -1.96 -12.52 -4.92
N LEU A 152 -2.81 -11.52 -5.02
CA LEU A 152 -3.17 -10.90 -6.30
C LEU A 152 -1.97 -10.20 -6.94
N VAL A 153 -1.21 -9.45 -6.17
CA VAL A 153 -0.03 -8.71 -6.68
C VAL A 153 1.06 -9.68 -7.09
N LEU A 154 1.53 -10.54 -6.18
CA LEU A 154 2.71 -11.36 -6.43
C LEU A 154 2.46 -12.45 -7.48
N VAL A 155 1.27 -13.07 -7.47
CA VAL A 155 0.90 -14.06 -8.50
C VAL A 155 0.72 -13.37 -9.85
N GLY A 156 0.05 -12.21 -9.88
CA GLY A 156 -0.15 -11.46 -11.12
C GLY A 156 1.16 -11.01 -11.75
N VAL A 157 2.04 -10.40 -10.94
CA VAL A 157 3.39 -9.99 -11.39
C VAL A 157 4.20 -11.20 -11.85
N GLY A 158 4.29 -12.25 -11.03
CA GLY A 158 5.07 -13.44 -11.36
C GLY A 158 4.60 -14.14 -12.64
N ALA A 159 3.29 -14.28 -12.82
CA ALA A 159 2.70 -14.87 -14.02
C ALA A 159 2.93 -14.00 -15.28
N SER A 160 2.96 -12.67 -15.13
CA SER A 160 3.23 -11.76 -16.23
C SER A 160 4.70 -11.76 -16.62
N VAL A 161 5.60 -11.66 -15.66
CA VAL A 161 7.06 -11.65 -15.91
C VAL A 161 7.54 -12.98 -16.49
N ALA A 162 6.89 -14.10 -16.16
CA ALA A 162 7.15 -15.38 -16.79
C ALA A 162 6.89 -15.38 -18.32
N GLN A 163 6.10 -14.43 -18.81
CA GLN A 163 5.82 -14.20 -20.22
C GLN A 163 6.71 -13.08 -20.80
N ARG A 164 8.01 -13.30 -20.81
CA ARG A 164 9.01 -12.29 -21.16
C ARG A 164 8.67 -11.48 -22.42
N LYS A 165 8.28 -12.15 -23.51
CA LYS A 165 7.91 -11.47 -24.77
C LYS A 165 6.72 -10.50 -24.59
N LEU A 166 5.76 -10.85 -23.77
CA LEU A 166 4.63 -9.98 -23.48
C LEU A 166 5.09 -8.70 -22.76
N VAL A 167 5.96 -8.84 -21.75
CA VAL A 167 6.47 -7.70 -21.00
C VAL A 167 7.36 -6.82 -21.88
N GLU A 168 8.26 -7.41 -22.70
CA GLU A 168 9.08 -6.69 -23.66
C GLU A 168 8.26 -5.87 -24.69
N LEU A 169 7.07 -6.33 -25.05
CA LEU A 169 6.17 -5.63 -25.98
C LEU A 169 5.30 -4.57 -25.31
N SER A 170 5.06 -4.71 -24.03
CA SER A 170 4.05 -3.91 -23.31
C SER A 170 4.67 -2.85 -22.39
N ALA A 171 5.84 -3.11 -21.80
CA ALA A 171 6.52 -2.20 -20.89
C ALA A 171 7.50 -1.31 -21.67
N THR A 172 7.36 0.00 -21.54
CA THR A 172 8.17 0.96 -22.31
C THR A 172 9.61 1.04 -21.81
N ASN A 173 9.85 0.78 -20.55
CA ASN A 173 11.16 0.86 -19.89
C ASN A 173 11.76 -0.52 -19.60
N TYR A 174 11.36 -1.55 -20.33
CA TYR A 174 11.85 -2.91 -20.20
C TYR A 174 13.01 -3.18 -21.18
N GLY A 175 14.12 -2.51 -20.95
CA GLY A 175 15.34 -2.67 -21.76
C GLY A 175 16.34 -3.67 -21.17
N ALA A 176 17.56 -3.69 -21.72
CA ALA A 176 18.64 -4.50 -21.16
C ALA A 176 19.10 -3.91 -19.80
N PRO A 177 19.42 -4.77 -18.81
CA PRO A 177 19.91 -4.31 -17.51
C PRO A 177 21.08 -3.32 -17.65
N GLY A 178 21.00 -2.21 -16.94
CA GLY A 178 22.02 -1.16 -16.96
C GLY A 178 21.95 -0.20 -18.15
N THR A 179 20.90 -0.29 -18.98
CA THR A 179 20.64 0.72 -20.02
C THR A 179 19.65 1.77 -19.53
N PRO A 180 19.68 3.01 -20.05
CA PRO A 180 18.67 4.02 -19.71
C PRO A 180 17.23 3.57 -19.97
N ASP A 181 17.02 2.65 -20.91
CA ASP A 181 15.71 2.13 -21.29
C ASP A 181 15.16 1.08 -20.31
N ASN A 182 15.87 0.77 -19.22
CA ASN A 182 15.47 -0.21 -18.22
C ASN A 182 15.18 0.41 -16.84
N ALA A 183 14.83 1.69 -16.81
CA ALA A 183 14.71 2.43 -15.57
C ALA A 183 13.56 1.95 -14.66
N HIS A 184 12.47 1.40 -15.22
CA HIS A 184 11.28 1.01 -14.46
C HIS A 184 10.63 -0.30 -14.92
N GLY A 185 11.34 -1.18 -15.62
CA GLY A 185 10.75 -2.34 -16.30
C GLY A 185 9.88 -3.24 -15.42
N LEU A 186 10.42 -3.79 -14.32
CA LEU A 186 9.62 -4.60 -13.38
C LEU A 186 8.63 -3.74 -12.59
N SER A 187 9.00 -2.51 -12.28
CA SER A 187 8.18 -1.59 -11.51
C SER A 187 6.88 -1.20 -12.23
N GLU A 188 6.87 -1.12 -13.57
CA GLU A 188 5.65 -0.89 -14.35
C GLU A 188 4.63 -2.02 -14.15
N VAL A 189 5.09 -3.27 -14.25
CA VAL A 189 4.23 -4.46 -14.04
C VAL A 189 3.77 -4.54 -12.59
N LEU A 190 4.68 -4.31 -11.64
CA LEU A 190 4.38 -4.31 -10.21
C LEU A 190 3.36 -3.23 -9.86
N TYR A 191 3.53 -2.03 -10.40
CA TYR A 191 2.59 -0.93 -10.21
C TYR A 191 1.19 -1.28 -10.73
N ALA A 192 1.10 -1.82 -11.94
CA ALA A 192 -0.18 -2.18 -12.55
C ALA A 192 -0.98 -3.16 -11.67
N PHE A 193 -0.35 -4.25 -11.20
CA PHE A 193 -1.03 -5.20 -10.31
C PHE A 193 -1.28 -4.63 -8.92
N THR A 194 -0.39 -3.80 -8.39
CA THR A 194 -0.59 -3.14 -7.11
C THR A 194 -1.79 -2.20 -7.16
N SER A 195 -1.86 -1.34 -8.18
CA SER A 195 -2.98 -0.42 -8.39
C SER A 195 -4.29 -1.15 -8.64
N ALA A 196 -4.29 -2.16 -9.52
CA ALA A 196 -5.48 -2.95 -9.83
C ALA A 196 -6.01 -3.70 -8.59
N SER A 197 -5.14 -4.37 -7.84
CA SER A 197 -5.54 -5.16 -6.67
C SER A 197 -6.06 -4.28 -5.54
N ASN A 198 -5.46 -3.12 -5.30
CA ASN A 198 -5.93 -2.14 -4.32
C ASN A 198 -7.14 -1.34 -4.83
N ASN A 199 -7.50 -1.47 -6.11
CA ASN A 199 -8.52 -0.65 -6.74
C ASN A 199 -8.22 0.85 -6.67
N ASN A 200 -6.95 1.21 -6.76
CA ASN A 200 -6.49 2.60 -6.79
C ASN A 200 -6.90 3.28 -8.09
N GLY A 201 -6.47 2.72 -9.23
CA GLY A 201 -6.77 3.24 -10.55
C GLY A 201 -5.66 4.09 -11.16
N SER A 202 -4.67 4.54 -10.39
CA SER A 202 -3.48 5.20 -10.94
C SER A 202 -2.64 4.23 -11.76
N ALA A 203 -1.99 4.75 -12.81
CA ALA A 203 -1.08 4.01 -13.66
C ALA A 203 0.33 4.61 -13.60
N PHE A 204 1.35 3.77 -13.79
CA PHE A 204 2.69 4.26 -14.07
C PHE A 204 2.74 4.96 -15.44
N ALA A 205 1.86 4.53 -16.36
CA ALA A 205 1.76 4.99 -17.73
C ALA A 205 2.85 4.46 -18.69
N GLY A 206 3.82 3.69 -18.21
CA GLY A 206 4.80 2.98 -19.05
C GLY A 206 4.28 1.67 -19.63
N LEU A 207 3.30 1.03 -18.97
CA LEU A 207 2.74 -0.25 -19.40
C LEU A 207 1.58 -0.07 -20.38
N THR A 208 1.73 -0.63 -21.60
CA THR A 208 0.65 -0.68 -22.60
C THR A 208 -0.23 -1.90 -22.35
N VAL A 209 -1.49 -1.68 -21.99
CA VAL A 209 -2.44 -2.74 -21.56
C VAL A 209 -3.43 -3.17 -22.66
N THR A 210 -3.05 -3.05 -23.93
CA THR A 210 -3.89 -3.43 -25.06
C THR A 210 -4.02 -4.94 -25.26
N GLU A 211 -3.07 -5.71 -24.78
CA GLU A 211 -3.08 -7.16 -24.88
C GLU A 211 -4.12 -7.80 -23.96
N PRO A 212 -4.85 -8.85 -24.44
CA PRO A 212 -5.89 -9.53 -23.66
C PRO A 212 -5.43 -10.03 -22.29
N TRP A 213 -4.15 -10.40 -22.16
CA TRP A 213 -3.57 -10.82 -20.89
C TRP A 213 -3.75 -9.76 -19.80
N TRP A 214 -3.32 -8.53 -20.09
CA TRP A 214 -3.42 -7.44 -19.13
C TRP A 214 -4.87 -7.12 -18.78
N GLN A 215 -5.73 -7.05 -19.79
CA GLN A 215 -7.14 -6.72 -19.60
C GLN A 215 -7.85 -7.74 -18.71
N VAL A 216 -7.60 -9.05 -18.93
CA VAL A 216 -8.24 -10.11 -18.15
C VAL A 216 -7.63 -10.20 -16.75
N THR A 217 -6.30 -10.24 -16.64
CA THR A 217 -5.65 -10.46 -15.34
C THR A 217 -5.79 -9.28 -14.39
N LEU A 218 -5.65 -8.04 -14.89
CA LEU A 218 -5.90 -6.84 -14.10
C LEU A 218 -7.39 -6.71 -13.74
N GLY A 219 -8.31 -7.08 -14.65
CA GLY A 219 -9.74 -7.11 -14.37
C GLY A 219 -10.09 -8.11 -13.25
N ILE A 220 -9.50 -9.30 -13.25
CA ILE A 220 -9.64 -10.28 -12.16
C ILE A 220 -9.05 -9.73 -10.86
N ALA A 221 -7.87 -9.12 -10.92
CA ALA A 221 -7.24 -8.51 -9.76
C ALA A 221 -8.12 -7.41 -9.14
N MET A 222 -8.70 -6.53 -9.96
CA MET A 222 -9.64 -5.50 -9.50
C MET A 222 -10.89 -6.12 -8.85
N LEU A 223 -11.49 -7.14 -9.48
CA LEU A 223 -12.69 -7.79 -8.97
C LEU A 223 -12.44 -8.43 -7.59
N LEU A 224 -11.41 -9.25 -7.50
CA LEU A 224 -11.08 -9.95 -6.26
C LEU A 224 -10.55 -8.98 -5.19
N GLY A 225 -9.73 -8.01 -5.58
CA GLY A 225 -9.19 -6.98 -4.69
C GLY A 225 -10.26 -6.07 -4.08
N ARG A 226 -11.41 -5.89 -4.77
CA ARG A 226 -12.55 -5.15 -4.22
C ARG A 226 -13.44 -6.02 -3.32
N PHE A 227 -13.88 -7.16 -3.82
CA PHE A 227 -14.96 -7.90 -3.17
C PHE A 227 -14.48 -8.81 -2.04
N LEU A 228 -13.30 -9.44 -2.14
CA LEU A 228 -12.82 -10.32 -1.06
C LEU A 228 -12.58 -9.56 0.26
N PRO A 229 -11.92 -8.40 0.27
CA PRO A 229 -11.78 -7.59 1.49
C PRO A 229 -13.13 -7.20 2.12
N ILE A 230 -14.13 -6.86 1.31
CA ILE A 230 -15.49 -6.55 1.79
C ILE A 230 -16.12 -7.77 2.45
N VAL A 231 -16.04 -8.95 1.80
CA VAL A 231 -16.59 -10.20 2.36
C VAL A 231 -15.94 -10.53 3.70
N PHE A 232 -14.61 -10.47 3.81
CA PHE A 232 -13.92 -10.74 5.07
C PHE A 232 -14.22 -9.70 6.14
N THR A 233 -14.40 -8.44 5.76
CA THR A 233 -14.80 -7.37 6.68
C THR A 233 -16.21 -7.61 7.23
N LEU A 234 -17.16 -7.95 6.37
CA LEU A 234 -18.54 -8.26 6.78
C LEU A 234 -18.60 -9.53 7.64
N TYR A 235 -17.81 -10.54 7.30
CA TYR A 235 -17.71 -11.76 8.11
C TYR A 235 -17.17 -11.45 9.50
N LEU A 236 -16.10 -10.64 9.61
CA LEU A 236 -15.55 -10.19 10.88
C LEU A 236 -16.57 -9.38 11.68
N ALA A 237 -17.26 -8.44 11.03
CA ALA A 237 -18.29 -7.61 11.67
C ALA A 237 -19.43 -8.47 12.22
N GLY A 238 -19.89 -9.48 11.47
CA GLY A 238 -20.91 -10.43 11.92
C GLY A 238 -20.45 -11.26 13.12
N SER A 239 -19.19 -11.73 13.10
CA SER A 239 -18.61 -12.47 14.23
C SER A 239 -18.54 -11.63 15.50
N LEU A 240 -18.07 -10.37 15.39
CA LEU A 240 -17.97 -9.45 16.53
C LEU A 240 -19.35 -9.01 17.05
N ALA A 241 -20.34 -8.84 16.18
CA ALA A 241 -21.70 -8.47 16.56
C ALA A 241 -22.41 -9.54 17.40
N GLY A 242 -22.08 -10.83 17.14
CA GLY A 242 -22.61 -11.95 17.91
C GLY A 242 -21.98 -12.15 19.29
N GLN A 243 -20.91 -11.43 19.62
CA GLN A 243 -20.22 -11.56 20.90
C GLN A 243 -20.86 -10.70 21.98
N ARG A 244 -20.88 -11.21 23.21
CA ARG A 244 -21.18 -10.38 24.39
C ARG A 244 -19.96 -9.55 24.74
N ARG A 245 -20.13 -8.24 24.85
CA ARG A 245 -19.06 -7.33 25.29
C ARG A 245 -18.57 -7.72 26.69
N GLN A 246 -17.29 -7.87 26.82
CA GLN A 246 -16.64 -8.10 28.12
C GLN A 246 -16.22 -6.78 28.74
N ALA A 247 -16.25 -6.73 30.08
CA ALA A 247 -15.67 -5.59 30.79
C ALA A 247 -14.16 -5.59 30.60
N THR A 248 -13.58 -4.43 30.31
CA THR A 248 -12.13 -4.27 30.24
C THR A 248 -11.49 -4.67 31.56
N THR A 249 -10.62 -5.66 31.52
CA THR A 249 -9.88 -6.13 32.69
C THR A 249 -8.47 -5.52 32.71
N ALA A 250 -7.77 -5.60 33.82
CA ALA A 250 -6.36 -5.22 33.89
C ALA A 250 -5.45 -6.05 32.94
N GLY A 251 -5.97 -7.16 32.42
CA GLY A 251 -5.34 -8.00 31.41
C GLY A 251 -5.53 -7.54 29.97
N SER A 252 -6.45 -6.59 29.69
CA SER A 252 -6.69 -6.10 28.34
C SER A 252 -5.58 -5.14 27.89
N LEU A 253 -5.16 -5.24 26.63
CA LEU A 253 -4.19 -4.30 26.05
C LEU A 253 -4.90 -2.96 25.76
N PRO A 254 -4.35 -1.80 26.19
CA PRO A 254 -4.96 -0.51 25.86
C PRO A 254 -4.94 -0.28 24.36
N THR A 255 -6.10 -0.02 23.75
CA THR A 255 -6.24 0.26 22.31
C THR A 255 -6.17 1.75 21.98
N SER A 256 -5.57 2.55 22.85
CA SER A 256 -5.40 4.00 22.69
C SER A 256 -4.06 4.45 23.25
N GLY A 257 -3.58 5.61 22.77
CA GLY A 257 -2.32 6.20 23.20
C GLY A 257 -1.14 5.86 22.28
N VAL A 258 0.01 6.45 22.58
CA VAL A 258 1.22 6.39 21.73
C VAL A 258 1.72 4.96 21.52
N THR A 259 1.73 4.15 22.57
CA THR A 259 2.16 2.74 22.47
C THR A 259 1.34 1.94 21.48
N PHE A 260 0.01 2.11 21.51
CA PHE A 260 -0.87 1.43 20.56
C PHE A 260 -0.69 1.97 19.13
N ALA A 261 -0.50 3.30 18.97
CA ALA A 261 -0.20 3.90 17.67
C ALA A 261 1.09 3.34 17.07
N LEU A 262 2.18 3.32 17.84
CA LEU A 262 3.47 2.77 17.39
C LEU A 262 3.39 1.28 17.07
N LEU A 263 2.68 0.50 17.90
CA LEU A 263 2.44 -0.91 17.64
C LEU A 263 1.69 -1.11 16.31
N THR A 264 0.65 -0.32 16.07
CA THR A 264 -0.14 -0.40 14.83
C THR A 264 0.70 -0.03 13.61
N ILE A 265 1.45 1.07 13.66
CA ILE A 265 2.39 1.45 12.59
C ILE A 265 3.43 0.35 12.36
N GLY A 266 4.03 -0.16 13.44
CA GLY A 266 5.00 -1.24 13.36
C GLY A 266 4.45 -2.50 12.69
N VAL A 267 3.22 -2.90 13.00
CA VAL A 267 2.56 -4.04 12.35
C VAL A 267 2.28 -3.78 10.87
N ILE A 268 1.81 -2.57 10.50
CA ILE A 268 1.60 -2.19 9.09
C ILE A 268 2.90 -2.34 8.30
N VAL A 269 3.96 -1.70 8.78
CA VAL A 269 5.26 -1.71 8.12
C VAL A 269 5.85 -3.12 8.07
N LEU A 270 5.76 -3.87 9.17
CA LEU A 270 6.28 -5.23 9.25
C LEU A 270 5.57 -6.18 8.28
N VAL A 271 4.24 -6.13 8.20
CA VAL A 271 3.46 -6.96 7.27
C VAL A 271 3.80 -6.61 5.82
N ALA A 272 3.85 -5.32 5.48
CA ALA A 272 4.23 -4.89 4.14
C ALA A 272 5.67 -5.29 3.79
N ALA A 273 6.62 -5.08 4.71
CA ALA A 273 8.02 -5.43 4.51
C ALA A 273 8.20 -6.94 4.31
N LEU A 274 7.68 -7.78 5.20
CA LEU A 274 7.83 -9.23 5.09
C LEU A 274 7.20 -9.79 3.81
N THR A 275 6.16 -9.14 3.31
CA THR A 275 5.41 -9.61 2.16
C THR A 275 6.01 -9.13 0.83
N PHE A 276 6.35 -7.86 0.75
CA PHE A 276 6.67 -7.20 -0.52
C PHE A 276 8.13 -6.78 -0.67
N PHE A 277 8.94 -6.82 0.41
CA PHE A 277 10.35 -6.44 0.34
C PHE A 277 11.12 -7.16 -0.77
N PRO A 278 10.93 -8.49 -1.00
CA PRO A 278 11.66 -9.17 -2.10
C PRO A 278 11.36 -8.57 -3.48
N VAL A 279 10.10 -8.31 -3.80
CA VAL A 279 9.73 -7.74 -5.11
C VAL A 279 10.13 -6.28 -5.24
N LEU A 280 10.07 -5.50 -4.16
CA LEU A 280 10.57 -4.13 -4.14
C LEU A 280 12.09 -4.07 -4.31
N THR A 281 12.82 -5.06 -3.80
CA THR A 281 14.28 -5.16 -3.98
C THR A 281 14.64 -5.49 -5.44
N LEU A 282 13.86 -6.35 -6.08
CA LEU A 282 14.09 -6.74 -7.48
C LEU A 282 13.68 -5.65 -8.48
N GLY A 283 12.72 -4.81 -8.14
CA GLY A 283 12.26 -3.68 -8.95
C GLY A 283 12.87 -2.36 -8.47
N PRO A 284 12.06 -1.49 -7.82
CA PRO A 284 12.43 -0.08 -7.59
C PRO A 284 13.75 0.13 -6.83
N ILE A 285 14.11 -0.76 -5.89
CA ILE A 285 15.37 -0.62 -5.14
C ILE A 285 16.57 -0.95 -6.03
N SER A 286 16.48 -2.02 -6.82
CA SER A 286 17.53 -2.37 -7.80
C SER A 286 17.70 -1.26 -8.84
N GLU A 287 16.60 -0.73 -9.34
CA GLU A 287 16.56 0.39 -10.28
C GLU A 287 17.17 1.68 -9.69
N ALA A 288 16.96 1.93 -8.40
CA ALA A 288 17.54 3.09 -7.72
C ALA A 288 19.04 2.97 -7.44
N LEU A 289 19.60 1.75 -7.47
CA LEU A 289 21.01 1.46 -7.21
C LEU A 289 21.84 1.27 -8.48
N SER A 290 21.19 1.10 -9.63
CA SER A 290 21.83 0.97 -10.94
C SER A 290 22.09 2.31 -11.59
#